data_e265149527d0d8b1862cedaeeb21c0ed
#
_entry.id   e265149527d0d8b1862cedaeeb21c0ed
#
_cell.length_a   1.000
_cell.length_b   1.000
_cell.length_c   1.000
_cell.angle_alpha   90.00
_cell.angle_beta   90.00
_cell.angle_gamma   90.00
#
_symmetry.space_group_name_H-M   'P 1'
#
loop_
_entity.id
_entity.type
_entity.pdbx_description
1 polymer ?
#
loop_
_entity_poly.entity_id
_entity_poly.type
_entity_poly.pdbx_seq_one_letter_code
_entity_poly.pdbx_strand_id
1 'polypeptide(L)'
;MEPIEALNRPIKESHKYILAMYADGSYLYILLQHTENRDEIVTERLPLTSEKGVSSIEEAVFSQPILTRPFEKVFFITDSPRFIFIPDAFASTEDNPLYFDFCFPDSEGTLISADLPQTGAKILFDLNTELSSFVKRTLDRPVLLHRLAPACEYFFRKSRLGYTSKMYVHWETDHIDLFCFNQQGFLLSNSFRIRHINDGIYYLLNAWKQLGFHAGEDELSLSGDHENLRQNVIPALREHLSYITLTKFP
;
A
#
# COMPACT_ATOMS: atom_id res chain seq x y z
N MET A 1 -2.59 26.14 -17.06
CA MET A 1 -3.05 25.09 -16.14
C MET A 1 -4.53 24.97 -16.37
N GLU A 2 -4.96 23.98 -17.15
CA GLU A 2 -6.39 23.75 -17.38
C GLU A 2 -7.05 23.27 -16.10
N PRO A 3 -8.27 23.72 -15.80
CA PRO A 3 -8.95 23.32 -14.59
C PRO A 3 -9.33 21.84 -14.67
N ILE A 4 -9.16 21.17 -13.59
CA ILE A 4 -9.44 19.79 -13.27
C ILE A 4 -10.91 19.47 -13.54
N GLU A 5 -11.22 18.97 -14.73
CA GLU A 5 -12.61 18.73 -15.18
C GLU A 5 -13.28 17.53 -14.49
N ALA A 6 -12.53 16.55 -14.01
CA ALA A 6 -13.11 15.31 -13.52
C ALA A 6 -13.85 15.47 -12.17
N LEU A 7 -13.31 16.25 -11.23
CA LEU A 7 -13.96 16.54 -9.94
C LEU A 7 -15.01 17.65 -10.03
N ASN A 8 -15.06 18.40 -11.14
CA ASN A 8 -16.05 19.45 -11.40
C ASN A 8 -17.41 18.89 -11.90
N ARG A 9 -17.49 17.59 -12.18
CA ARG A 9 -18.81 16.97 -12.39
C ARG A 9 -19.61 17.07 -11.09
N PRO A 10 -20.86 17.54 -11.11
CA PRO A 10 -21.65 17.68 -9.89
C PRO A 10 -21.99 16.29 -9.32
N ILE A 11 -21.11 15.76 -8.49
CA ILE A 11 -21.44 14.59 -7.66
C ILE A 11 -22.44 15.06 -6.62
N LYS A 12 -23.71 14.87 -6.93
CA LYS A 12 -24.82 15.35 -6.07
C LYS A 12 -24.97 14.52 -4.81
N GLU A 13 -24.64 13.22 -4.89
CA GLU A 13 -24.90 12.22 -3.84
C GLU A 13 -23.58 11.60 -3.37
N SER A 14 -22.70 12.39 -2.74
CA SER A 14 -21.36 11.91 -2.29
C SER A 14 -21.44 10.70 -1.35
N HIS A 15 -22.52 10.55 -0.59
CA HIS A 15 -22.77 9.40 0.29
C HIS A 15 -22.91 8.06 -0.46
N LYS A 16 -23.06 8.07 -1.79
CA LYS A 16 -23.05 6.86 -2.63
C LYS A 16 -21.67 6.52 -3.17
N TYR A 17 -20.63 7.25 -2.76
CA TYR A 17 -19.27 7.03 -3.22
C TYR A 17 -18.34 6.67 -2.07
N ILE A 18 -17.33 5.88 -2.40
CA ILE A 18 -16.14 5.67 -1.59
C ILE A 18 -15.10 6.67 -2.08
N LEU A 19 -14.51 7.42 -1.16
CA LEU A 19 -13.35 8.27 -1.41
C LEU A 19 -12.09 7.57 -0.94
N ALA A 20 -11.11 7.40 -1.83
CA ALA A 20 -9.76 7.01 -1.46
C ALA A 20 -8.78 8.11 -1.89
N MET A 21 -7.91 8.51 -0.97
CA MET A 21 -6.83 9.46 -1.21
C MET A 21 -5.49 8.83 -0.87
N TYR A 22 -4.49 9.02 -1.73
CA TYR A 22 -3.12 8.57 -1.50
C TYR A 22 -2.14 9.72 -1.76
N ALA A 23 -1.27 10.00 -0.78
CA ALA A 23 -0.23 11.00 -0.89
C ALA A 23 1.14 10.33 -1.01
N ASP A 24 1.86 10.55 -2.14
CA ASP A 24 3.20 10.03 -2.39
C ASP A 24 4.33 11.05 -2.16
N GLY A 25 3.98 12.24 -1.66
CA GLY A 25 4.89 13.36 -1.46
C GLY A 25 4.99 14.31 -2.65
N SER A 26 4.66 13.89 -3.87
CA SER A 26 4.62 14.72 -5.09
C SER A 26 3.20 15.03 -5.53
N TYR A 27 2.29 14.11 -5.29
CA TYR A 27 0.88 14.21 -5.68
C TYR A 27 -0.04 13.68 -4.58
N LEU A 28 -1.23 14.27 -4.49
CA LEU A 28 -2.39 13.68 -3.84
C LEU A 28 -3.26 13.04 -4.91
N TYR A 29 -3.28 11.72 -4.94
CA TYR A 29 -4.14 10.94 -5.81
C TYR A 29 -5.50 10.78 -5.15
N ILE A 30 -6.53 10.94 -5.94
CA ILE A 30 -7.92 10.88 -5.51
C ILE A 30 -8.65 9.87 -6.38
N LEU A 31 -9.37 8.96 -5.75
CA LEU A 31 -10.25 8.01 -6.40
C LEU A 31 -11.63 8.10 -5.75
N LEU A 32 -12.65 8.30 -6.57
CA LEU A 32 -14.05 8.19 -6.18
C LEU A 32 -14.65 7.01 -6.92
N GLN A 33 -15.24 6.08 -6.20
CA GLN A 33 -15.89 4.91 -6.77
C GLN A 33 -17.35 4.83 -6.27
N HIS A 34 -18.30 4.73 -7.20
CA HIS A 34 -19.70 4.56 -6.84
C HIS A 34 -19.93 3.19 -6.20
N THR A 35 -20.70 3.13 -5.10
CA THR A 35 -20.87 1.91 -4.30
C THR A 35 -21.66 0.81 -5.01
N GLU A 36 -22.66 1.19 -5.82
CA GLU A 36 -23.52 0.26 -6.56
C GLU A 36 -23.01 0.01 -7.98
N ASN A 37 -22.42 1.03 -8.63
CA ASN A 37 -21.85 0.93 -9.97
C ASN A 37 -20.32 0.98 -9.91
N ARG A 38 -19.67 -0.18 -9.76
CA ARG A 38 -18.23 -0.27 -9.60
C ARG A 38 -17.41 0.21 -10.81
N ASP A 39 -18.02 0.30 -11.98
CA ASP A 39 -17.38 0.80 -13.21
C ASP A 39 -17.38 2.34 -13.25
N GLU A 40 -18.17 2.98 -12.40
CA GLU A 40 -18.19 4.43 -12.25
C GLU A 40 -17.05 4.86 -11.30
N ILE A 41 -15.89 5.12 -11.88
CA ILE A 41 -14.69 5.53 -11.18
C ILE A 41 -14.26 6.90 -11.71
N VAL A 42 -14.01 7.82 -10.79
CA VAL A 42 -13.38 9.12 -11.08
C VAL A 42 -12.02 9.14 -10.42
N THR A 43 -10.98 9.38 -11.19
CA THR A 43 -9.61 9.52 -10.68
C THR A 43 -9.08 10.91 -10.99
N GLU A 44 -8.36 11.47 -10.04
CA GLU A 44 -7.71 12.78 -10.17
C GLU A 44 -6.39 12.77 -9.42
N ARG A 45 -5.49 13.68 -9.77
CA ARG A 45 -4.26 13.91 -9.01
C ARG A 45 -4.00 15.41 -8.86
N LEU A 46 -3.71 15.83 -7.65
CA LEU A 46 -3.37 17.21 -7.32
C LEU A 46 -1.87 17.29 -7.01
N PRO A 47 -1.12 18.22 -7.61
CA PRO A 47 0.30 18.36 -7.32
C PRO A 47 0.49 18.85 -5.89
N LEU A 48 1.47 18.27 -5.20
CA LEU A 48 1.93 18.67 -3.88
C LEU A 48 3.26 19.40 -4.00
N THR A 49 3.48 20.38 -3.12
CA THR A 49 4.75 21.09 -3.02
C THR A 49 5.54 20.50 -1.86
N SER A 50 6.61 19.76 -2.17
CA SER A 50 7.41 19.02 -1.17
C SER A 50 7.94 19.92 -0.04
N GLU A 51 8.26 21.16 -0.34
CA GLU A 51 8.75 22.14 0.65
C GLU A 51 7.72 22.50 1.73
N LYS A 52 6.43 22.34 1.44
CA LYS A 52 5.33 22.68 2.35
C LYS A 52 4.88 21.51 3.23
N GLY A 53 5.33 20.30 2.97
CA GLY A 53 4.96 19.12 3.76
C GLY A 53 3.44 18.96 3.92
N VAL A 54 2.95 18.89 5.17
CA VAL A 54 1.53 18.68 5.48
C VAL A 54 0.65 19.81 4.92
N SER A 55 1.11 21.07 4.98
CA SER A 55 0.34 22.22 4.48
C SER A 55 0.00 22.11 3.01
N SER A 56 0.83 21.43 2.20
CA SER A 56 0.53 21.18 0.78
C SER A 56 -0.65 20.24 0.61
N ILE A 57 -0.77 19.23 1.47
CA ILE A 57 -1.91 18.30 1.48
C ILE A 57 -3.18 19.05 1.92
N GLU A 58 -3.08 19.90 2.93
CA GLU A 58 -4.19 20.73 3.39
C GLU A 58 -4.71 21.65 2.28
N GLU A 59 -3.79 22.37 1.61
CA GLU A 59 -4.13 23.23 0.46
C GLU A 59 -4.79 22.43 -0.67
N ALA A 60 -4.27 21.25 -0.99
CA ALA A 60 -4.82 20.40 -2.04
C ALA A 60 -6.24 19.92 -1.68
N VAL A 61 -6.47 19.47 -0.45
CA VAL A 61 -7.80 19.03 0.02
C VAL A 61 -8.79 20.20 0.00
N PHE A 62 -8.43 21.37 0.55
CA PHE A 62 -9.33 22.52 0.58
C PHE A 62 -9.55 23.17 -0.80
N SER A 63 -8.66 22.95 -1.77
CA SER A 63 -8.88 23.39 -3.14
C SER A 63 -10.05 22.69 -3.82
N GLN A 64 -10.48 21.54 -3.28
CA GLN A 64 -11.54 20.70 -3.80
C GLN A 64 -12.66 20.49 -2.77
N PRO A 65 -13.68 21.37 -2.71
CA PRO A 65 -14.73 21.32 -1.68
C PRO A 65 -15.47 19.98 -1.61
N ILE A 66 -15.44 19.18 -2.67
CA ILE A 66 -16.06 17.86 -2.67
C ILE A 66 -15.39 16.92 -1.68
N LEU A 67 -14.06 16.99 -1.48
CA LEU A 67 -13.30 16.07 -0.65
C LEU A 67 -13.67 16.16 0.85
N THR A 68 -14.26 17.25 1.28
CA THR A 68 -14.70 17.47 2.67
C THR A 68 -16.17 17.10 2.91
N ARG A 69 -16.86 16.58 1.89
CA ARG A 69 -18.24 16.12 2.03
C ARG A 69 -18.30 14.75 2.71
N PRO A 70 -19.47 14.36 3.27
CA PRO A 70 -19.66 13.01 3.76
C PRO A 70 -19.73 12.01 2.59
N PHE A 71 -18.93 10.94 2.68
CA PHE A 71 -18.91 9.81 1.77
C PHE A 71 -19.36 8.55 2.50
N GLU A 72 -19.71 7.47 1.77
CA GLU A 72 -20.02 6.18 2.38
C GLU A 72 -18.81 5.64 3.17
N LYS A 73 -17.62 5.76 2.60
CA LYS A 73 -16.33 5.48 3.26
C LYS A 73 -15.27 6.44 2.77
N VAL A 74 -14.37 6.79 3.66
CA VAL A 74 -13.20 7.62 3.34
C VAL A 74 -11.94 6.85 3.74
N PHE A 75 -11.05 6.63 2.79
CA PHE A 75 -9.72 6.06 3.03
C PHE A 75 -8.67 7.13 2.78
N PHE A 76 -7.77 7.28 3.72
CA PHE A 76 -6.55 8.07 3.53
C PHE A 76 -5.35 7.15 3.63
N ILE A 77 -4.68 6.97 2.51
CA ILE A 77 -3.57 6.03 2.33
C ILE A 77 -2.27 6.83 2.37
N THR A 78 -1.31 6.33 3.12
CA THR A 78 0.01 6.96 3.25
C THR A 78 1.13 5.97 3.01
N ASP A 79 2.31 6.49 2.71
CA ASP A 79 3.55 5.74 2.66
C ASP A 79 4.42 6.16 3.85
N SER A 80 4.49 5.29 4.87
CA SER A 80 5.42 5.47 5.98
C SER A 80 6.58 4.50 5.83
N PRO A 81 7.84 4.96 5.97
CA PRO A 81 9.00 4.06 5.94
C PRO A 81 9.13 3.20 7.20
N ARG A 82 8.36 3.52 8.25
CA ARG A 82 8.33 2.79 9.52
C ARG A 82 7.00 2.08 9.67
N PHE A 83 7.01 0.79 9.45
CA PHE A 83 5.85 -0.07 9.59
C PHE A 83 6.25 -1.48 9.97
N ILE A 84 5.34 -2.20 10.62
CA ILE A 84 5.45 -3.64 10.89
C ILE A 84 4.11 -4.31 10.69
N PHE A 85 4.14 -5.58 10.28
CA PHE A 85 2.97 -6.45 10.28
C PHE A 85 2.98 -7.31 11.52
N ILE A 86 1.84 -7.42 12.20
CA ILE A 86 1.66 -8.22 13.41
C ILE A 86 0.49 -9.17 13.18
N PRO A 87 0.65 -10.50 13.42
CA PRO A 87 -0.48 -11.43 13.44
C PRO A 87 -1.53 -11.01 14.47
N ASP A 88 -2.82 -11.14 14.14
CA ASP A 88 -3.92 -10.75 15.03
C ASP A 88 -3.84 -11.40 16.41
N ALA A 89 -3.29 -12.63 16.48
CA ALA A 89 -3.11 -13.36 17.73
C ALA A 89 -2.18 -12.66 18.73
N PHE A 90 -1.31 -11.77 18.27
CA PHE A 90 -0.37 -10.99 19.10
C PHE A 90 -0.73 -9.51 19.18
N ALA A 91 -1.70 -9.06 18.40
CA ALA A 91 -2.05 -7.65 18.33
C ALA A 91 -3.04 -7.27 19.44
N SER A 92 -2.65 -6.34 20.30
CA SER A 92 -3.51 -5.72 21.30
C SER A 92 -3.28 -4.22 21.36
N THR A 93 -4.22 -3.48 21.92
CA THR A 93 -4.06 -2.02 22.11
C THR A 93 -2.89 -1.68 23.03
N GLU A 94 -2.59 -2.58 23.98
CA GLU A 94 -1.52 -2.39 24.98
C GLU A 94 -0.15 -2.79 24.42
N ASP A 95 -0.08 -3.88 23.63
CA ASP A 95 1.18 -4.44 23.14
C ASP A 95 1.64 -3.80 21.81
N ASN A 96 0.71 -3.33 20.98
CA ASN A 96 1.05 -2.72 19.69
C ASN A 96 2.12 -1.62 19.78
N PRO A 97 2.05 -0.65 20.72
CA PRO A 97 3.11 0.35 20.89
C PRO A 97 4.46 -0.30 21.25
N LEU A 98 4.48 -1.33 22.09
CA LEU A 98 5.72 -1.99 22.52
C LEU A 98 6.43 -2.65 21.33
N TYR A 99 5.69 -3.34 20.46
CA TYR A 99 6.26 -3.94 19.25
C TYR A 99 6.80 -2.88 18.29
N PHE A 100 6.05 -1.79 18.12
CA PHE A 100 6.45 -0.72 17.23
C PHE A 100 7.68 0.02 17.72
N ASP A 101 7.72 0.40 18.99
CA ASP A 101 8.82 1.09 19.65
C ASP A 101 10.09 0.24 19.70
N PHE A 102 9.94 -1.09 19.83
CA PHE A 102 11.09 -2.00 19.74
C PHE A 102 11.75 -1.94 18.36
N CYS A 103 10.97 -1.84 17.29
CA CYS A 103 11.51 -1.75 15.93
C CYS A 103 11.96 -0.33 15.55
N PHE A 104 11.29 0.69 16.10
CA PHE A 104 11.47 2.10 15.73
C PHE A 104 11.50 3.02 16.97
N PRO A 105 12.53 2.91 17.81
CA PRO A 105 12.62 3.64 19.08
C PRO A 105 12.64 5.18 18.92
N ASP A 106 13.06 5.65 17.74
CA ASP A 106 13.13 7.08 17.41
C ASP A 106 11.90 7.59 16.64
N SER A 107 10.77 6.87 16.69
CA SER A 107 9.54 7.32 16.04
C SER A 107 8.88 8.44 16.86
N GLU A 108 8.64 9.58 16.22
CA GLU A 108 7.95 10.74 16.81
C GLU A 108 6.52 10.90 16.27
N GLY A 109 6.10 10.04 15.33
CA GLY A 109 4.78 10.10 14.70
C GLY A 109 3.67 9.55 15.59
N THR A 110 2.44 9.77 15.15
CA THR A 110 1.27 9.10 15.74
C THR A 110 1.21 7.66 15.24
N LEU A 111 1.23 6.70 16.17
CA LEU A 111 1.06 5.28 15.85
C LEU A 111 -0.36 5.02 15.33
N ILE A 112 -0.45 4.43 14.15
CA ILE A 112 -1.69 3.99 13.51
C ILE A 112 -1.68 2.47 13.43
N SER A 113 -2.82 1.85 13.74
CA SER A 113 -3.07 0.43 13.57
C SER A 113 -4.18 0.24 12.55
N ALA A 114 -3.92 -0.51 11.48
CA ALA A 114 -4.92 -0.85 10.48
C ALA A 114 -5.09 -2.38 10.39
N ASP A 115 -6.34 -2.81 10.40
CA ASP A 115 -6.69 -4.23 10.29
C ASP A 115 -6.58 -4.74 8.85
N LEU A 116 -6.07 -5.96 8.69
CA LEU A 116 -6.07 -6.72 7.46
C LEU A 116 -6.89 -8.01 7.67
N PRO A 117 -8.21 -7.91 7.65
CA PRO A 117 -9.08 -8.99 8.13
C PRO A 117 -9.00 -10.29 7.33
N GLN A 118 -8.58 -10.24 6.06
CA GLN A 118 -8.44 -11.44 5.24
C GLN A 118 -7.13 -12.18 5.54
N THR A 119 -6.07 -11.45 5.89
CA THR A 119 -4.76 -12.02 6.20
C THR A 119 -4.65 -12.48 7.65
N GLY A 120 -5.55 -12.07 8.54
CA GLY A 120 -5.44 -12.29 9.98
C GLY A 120 -4.26 -11.55 10.60
N ALA A 121 -3.98 -10.36 10.13
CA ALA A 121 -2.88 -9.51 10.58
C ALA A 121 -3.32 -8.05 10.72
N LYS A 122 -2.51 -7.27 11.40
CA LYS A 122 -2.56 -5.81 11.43
C LYS A 122 -1.28 -5.23 10.88
N ILE A 123 -1.36 -4.05 10.31
CA ILE A 123 -0.19 -3.23 10.02
C ILE A 123 -0.15 -2.07 11.01
N LEU A 124 0.98 -1.91 11.67
CA LEU A 124 1.29 -0.76 12.50
C LEU A 124 2.25 0.15 11.74
N PHE A 125 1.99 1.43 11.75
CA PHE A 125 2.87 2.41 11.10
C PHE A 125 2.75 3.76 11.80
N ASP A 126 3.78 4.59 11.68
CA ASP A 126 3.70 5.95 12.16
C ASP A 126 3.21 6.90 11.06
N LEU A 127 2.49 7.92 11.48
CA LEU A 127 2.05 9.01 10.64
C LEU A 127 2.44 10.32 11.28
N ASN A 128 2.89 11.28 10.48
CA ASN A 128 3.12 12.63 10.97
C ASN A 128 1.92 13.13 11.78
N THR A 129 2.16 13.63 13.00
CA THR A 129 1.09 13.96 13.94
C THR A 129 0.19 15.09 13.45
N GLU A 130 0.73 16.09 12.73
CA GLU A 130 -0.05 17.16 12.13
C GLU A 130 -0.96 16.62 11.03
N LEU A 131 -0.43 15.75 10.15
CA LEU A 131 -1.21 15.11 9.11
C LEU A 131 -2.30 14.23 9.68
N SER A 132 -2.00 13.41 10.69
CA SER A 132 -3.00 12.58 11.38
C SER A 132 -4.13 13.41 11.96
N SER A 133 -3.78 14.54 12.61
CA SER A 133 -4.73 15.47 13.22
C SER A 133 -5.59 16.17 12.15
N PHE A 134 -4.96 16.62 11.06
CA PHE A 134 -5.65 17.25 9.93
C PHE A 134 -6.67 16.30 9.32
N VAL A 135 -6.25 15.10 8.92
CA VAL A 135 -7.11 14.10 8.27
C VAL A 135 -8.31 13.75 9.15
N LYS A 136 -8.08 13.45 10.44
CA LYS A 136 -9.15 13.09 11.38
C LYS A 136 -10.13 14.24 11.66
N ARG A 137 -9.68 15.48 11.61
CA ARG A 137 -10.54 16.65 11.84
C ARG A 137 -11.33 17.07 10.60
N THR A 138 -10.75 16.88 9.40
CA THR A 138 -11.27 17.47 8.15
C THR A 138 -12.15 16.50 7.37
N LEU A 139 -11.83 15.21 7.41
CA LEU A 139 -12.54 14.19 6.65
C LEU A 139 -13.58 13.47 7.52
N ASP A 140 -14.66 13.00 6.89
CA ASP A 140 -15.72 12.28 7.59
C ASP A 140 -15.30 10.84 7.91
N ARG A 141 -15.01 10.56 9.18
CA ARG A 141 -14.63 9.23 9.72
C ARG A 141 -13.58 8.51 8.87
N PRO A 142 -12.42 9.12 8.59
CA PRO A 142 -11.41 8.53 7.71
C PRO A 142 -10.79 7.26 8.30
N VAL A 143 -10.61 6.27 7.45
CA VAL A 143 -9.79 5.10 7.74
C VAL A 143 -8.38 5.38 7.23
N LEU A 144 -7.42 5.41 8.16
CA LEU A 144 -6.01 5.61 7.83
C LEU A 144 -5.39 4.26 7.46
N LEU A 145 -4.78 4.17 6.29
CA LEU A 145 -4.15 2.96 5.79
C LEU A 145 -2.70 3.21 5.36
N HIS A 146 -1.86 2.22 5.56
CA HIS A 146 -0.57 2.14 4.90
C HIS A 146 -0.75 1.61 3.47
N ARG A 147 0.05 2.09 2.48
CA ARG A 147 -0.08 1.69 1.07
C ARG A 147 0.02 0.18 0.83
N LEU A 148 0.77 -0.53 1.68
CA LEU A 148 0.91 -1.98 1.58
C LEU A 148 -0.33 -2.75 2.05
N ALA A 149 -1.22 -2.14 2.85
CA ALA A 149 -2.39 -2.82 3.40
C ALA A 149 -3.37 -3.30 2.30
N PRO A 150 -3.88 -2.44 1.40
CA PRO A 150 -4.79 -2.87 0.34
C PRO A 150 -4.13 -3.84 -0.64
N ALA A 151 -2.82 -3.65 -0.94
CA ALA A 151 -2.07 -4.55 -1.80
C ALA A 151 -1.90 -5.94 -1.17
N CYS A 152 -1.59 -6.01 0.13
CA CYS A 152 -1.47 -7.26 0.88
C CYS A 152 -2.78 -8.05 0.85
N GLU A 153 -3.92 -7.41 1.14
CA GLU A 153 -5.25 -8.00 1.08
C GLU A 153 -5.61 -8.51 -0.34
N TYR A 154 -5.26 -7.75 -1.37
CA TYR A 154 -5.48 -8.15 -2.75
C TYR A 154 -4.66 -9.39 -3.13
N PHE A 155 -3.36 -9.40 -2.84
CA PHE A 155 -2.49 -10.54 -3.15
C PHE A 155 -2.80 -11.75 -2.28
N PHE A 156 -3.23 -11.55 -1.04
CA PHE A 156 -3.73 -12.65 -0.22
C PHE A 156 -4.86 -13.40 -0.90
N ARG A 157 -5.90 -12.70 -1.39
CA ARG A 157 -7.00 -13.34 -2.13
C ARG A 157 -6.51 -14.12 -3.35
N LYS A 158 -5.57 -13.53 -4.10
CA LYS A 158 -4.96 -14.23 -5.25
C LYS A 158 -4.16 -15.47 -4.84
N SER A 159 -3.48 -15.41 -3.70
CA SER A 159 -2.66 -16.53 -3.22
C SER A 159 -3.50 -17.76 -2.87
N ARG A 160 -4.80 -17.59 -2.58
CA ARG A 160 -5.70 -18.74 -2.28
C ARG A 160 -6.06 -19.58 -3.51
N LEU A 161 -5.65 -19.16 -4.69
CA LEU A 161 -5.82 -19.94 -5.92
C LEU A 161 -4.63 -20.90 -6.09
N GLY A 162 -4.84 -22.18 -5.82
CA GLY A 162 -3.80 -23.23 -5.91
C GLY A 162 -3.23 -23.63 -4.54
N TYR A 163 -2.23 -24.51 -4.57
CA TYR A 163 -1.67 -25.15 -3.37
C TYR A 163 -0.21 -24.79 -3.09
N THR A 164 0.41 -24.02 -3.97
CA THR A 164 1.81 -23.58 -3.82
C THR A 164 1.93 -22.34 -2.95
N SER A 165 3.10 -22.16 -2.35
CA SER A 165 3.44 -20.88 -1.74
C SER A 165 3.64 -19.83 -2.83
N LYS A 166 3.31 -18.57 -2.53
CA LYS A 166 3.34 -17.49 -3.51
C LYS A 166 4.03 -16.26 -2.95
N MET A 167 4.97 -15.76 -3.72
CA MET A 167 5.58 -14.46 -3.48
C MET A 167 5.14 -13.50 -4.60
N TYR A 168 4.53 -12.40 -4.22
CA TYR A 168 4.25 -11.28 -5.10
C TYR A 168 5.24 -10.17 -4.82
N VAL A 169 5.83 -9.61 -5.85
CA VAL A 169 6.79 -8.51 -5.75
C VAL A 169 6.35 -7.38 -6.66
N HIS A 170 6.15 -6.22 -6.07
CA HIS A 170 6.02 -4.98 -6.83
C HIS A 170 7.39 -4.32 -6.91
N TRP A 171 7.86 -4.10 -8.14
CA TRP A 171 9.20 -3.61 -8.41
C TRP A 171 9.11 -2.18 -8.92
N GLU A 172 9.58 -1.25 -8.12
CA GLU A 172 9.70 0.15 -8.46
C GLU A 172 11.17 0.53 -8.72
N THR A 173 11.42 1.80 -9.07
CA THR A 173 12.76 2.27 -9.42
C THR A 173 13.71 2.27 -8.23
N ASP A 174 13.21 2.58 -7.02
CA ASP A 174 13.99 2.79 -5.80
C ASP A 174 13.65 1.84 -4.66
N HIS A 175 12.65 0.99 -4.84
CA HIS A 175 12.26 -0.01 -3.85
C HIS A 175 11.57 -1.23 -4.47
N ILE A 176 11.47 -2.29 -3.68
CA ILE A 176 10.63 -3.44 -3.96
C ILE A 176 9.72 -3.73 -2.77
N ASP A 177 8.47 -4.05 -3.04
CA ASP A 177 7.50 -4.51 -2.04
C ASP A 177 7.26 -5.99 -2.19
N LEU A 178 7.42 -6.74 -1.10
CA LEU A 178 7.22 -8.17 -1.05
C LEU A 178 5.94 -8.52 -0.30
N PHE A 179 5.18 -9.50 -0.83
CA PHE A 179 3.99 -10.08 -0.20
C PHE A 179 4.07 -11.60 -0.33
N CYS A 180 4.25 -12.28 0.79
CA CYS A 180 4.54 -13.72 0.82
C CYS A 180 3.45 -14.47 1.56
N PHE A 181 2.96 -15.54 0.94
CA PHE A 181 1.86 -16.36 1.46
C PHE A 181 2.15 -17.84 1.23
N ASN A 182 1.66 -18.68 2.14
CA ASN A 182 1.60 -20.13 1.95
C ASN A 182 0.17 -20.65 2.15
N GLN A 183 -0.02 -21.94 2.24
CA GLN A 183 -1.34 -22.55 2.47
C GLN A 183 -1.94 -22.17 3.83
N GLN A 184 -1.10 -21.96 4.85
CA GLN A 184 -1.54 -21.58 6.20
C GLN A 184 -1.95 -20.11 6.28
N GLY A 185 -1.43 -19.26 5.38
CA GLY A 185 -1.83 -17.84 5.36
C GLY A 185 -0.71 -16.87 4.98
N PHE A 186 -0.80 -15.70 5.56
CA PHE A 186 0.19 -14.64 5.41
C PHE A 186 1.49 -14.97 6.15
N LEU A 187 2.62 -14.76 5.48
CA LEU A 187 3.96 -15.00 6.05
C LEU A 187 4.74 -13.71 6.28
N LEU A 188 4.80 -12.87 5.25
CA LEU A 188 5.62 -11.66 5.27
C LEU A 188 5.07 -10.63 4.28
N SER A 189 5.07 -9.37 4.68
CA SER A 189 5.09 -8.24 3.76
C SER A 189 6.12 -7.23 4.23
N ASN A 190 6.95 -6.75 3.32
CA ASN A 190 7.98 -5.76 3.61
C ASN A 190 8.31 -4.94 2.36
N SER A 191 8.92 -3.78 2.56
CA SER A 191 9.43 -2.89 1.54
C SER A 191 10.94 -2.72 1.71
N PHE A 192 11.70 -2.90 0.65
CA PHE A 192 13.15 -2.76 0.66
C PHE A 192 13.58 -1.69 -0.33
N ARG A 193 14.30 -0.70 0.15
CA ARG A 193 14.95 0.28 -0.73
C ARG A 193 16.06 -0.40 -1.52
N ILE A 194 16.13 -0.09 -2.82
CA ILE A 194 17.14 -0.59 -3.74
C ILE A 194 17.86 0.58 -4.42
N ARG A 195 19.12 0.40 -4.71
CA ARG A 195 19.93 1.34 -5.53
C ARG A 195 20.28 0.72 -6.87
N HIS A 196 20.36 -0.61 -6.90
CA HIS A 196 20.65 -1.41 -8.08
C HIS A 196 19.71 -2.60 -8.17
N ILE A 197 19.50 -3.10 -9.37
CA ILE A 197 18.65 -4.29 -9.63
C ILE A 197 19.12 -5.49 -8.77
N ASN A 198 20.43 -5.66 -8.60
CA ASN A 198 20.98 -6.75 -7.80
C ASN A 198 20.59 -6.69 -6.32
N ASP A 199 20.36 -5.49 -5.77
CA ASP A 199 19.88 -5.35 -4.39
C ASP A 199 18.48 -5.99 -4.25
N GLY A 200 17.59 -5.68 -5.21
CA GLY A 200 16.23 -6.23 -5.24
C GLY A 200 16.24 -7.74 -5.43
N ILE A 201 17.06 -8.26 -6.35
CA ILE A 201 17.24 -9.70 -6.55
C ILE A 201 17.74 -10.37 -5.27
N TYR A 202 18.70 -9.77 -4.59
CA TYR A 202 19.24 -10.27 -3.32
C TYR A 202 18.15 -10.33 -2.23
N TYR A 203 17.41 -9.25 -2.00
CA TYR A 203 16.34 -9.22 -0.98
C TYR A 203 15.25 -10.23 -1.28
N LEU A 204 14.83 -10.34 -2.54
CA LEU A 204 13.83 -11.31 -2.99
C LEU A 204 14.30 -12.75 -2.74
N LEU A 205 15.48 -13.13 -3.22
CA LEU A 205 16.01 -14.49 -3.06
C LEU A 205 16.32 -14.83 -1.61
N ASN A 206 16.79 -13.84 -0.82
CA ASN A 206 17.00 -14.03 0.62
C ASN A 206 15.66 -14.29 1.35
N ALA A 207 14.62 -13.50 1.09
CA ALA A 207 13.29 -13.74 1.64
C ALA A 207 12.72 -15.11 1.20
N TRP A 208 12.88 -15.47 -0.08
CA TRP A 208 12.50 -16.78 -0.62
C TRP A 208 13.12 -17.92 0.19
N LYS A 209 14.43 -17.85 0.40
CA LYS A 209 15.19 -18.85 1.16
C LYS A 209 14.77 -18.90 2.65
N GLN A 210 14.65 -17.73 3.28
CA GLN A 210 14.31 -17.63 4.72
C GLN A 210 12.90 -18.16 5.02
N LEU A 211 11.96 -17.99 4.10
CA LEU A 211 10.61 -18.49 4.21
C LEU A 211 10.46 -19.96 3.82
N GLY A 212 11.55 -20.61 3.39
CA GLY A 212 11.54 -22.03 3.01
C GLY A 212 10.79 -22.32 1.69
N PHE A 213 10.72 -21.35 0.79
CA PHE A 213 10.07 -21.55 -0.51
C PHE A 213 10.91 -22.47 -1.42
N HIS A 214 10.25 -23.33 -2.19
CA HIS A 214 10.86 -24.29 -3.09
C HIS A 214 10.97 -23.75 -4.51
N ALA A 215 12.19 -23.66 -5.03
CA ALA A 215 12.48 -23.04 -6.32
C ALA A 215 11.81 -23.76 -7.52
N GLY A 216 11.55 -25.06 -7.40
CA GLY A 216 10.90 -25.89 -8.43
C GLY A 216 9.40 -26.05 -8.28
N GLU A 217 8.74 -25.46 -7.28
CA GLU A 217 7.33 -25.69 -6.98
C GLU A 217 6.55 -24.40 -6.72
N ASP A 218 7.16 -23.47 -5.96
CA ASP A 218 6.49 -22.24 -5.53
C ASP A 218 6.56 -21.15 -6.60
N GLU A 219 5.63 -20.20 -6.53
CA GLU A 219 5.39 -19.23 -7.58
C GLU A 219 5.87 -17.84 -7.20
N LEU A 220 6.62 -17.19 -8.09
CA LEU A 220 6.95 -15.78 -8.05
C LEU A 220 6.11 -15.01 -9.07
N SER A 221 5.42 -13.96 -8.61
CA SER A 221 4.68 -13.03 -9.47
C SER A 221 5.26 -11.62 -9.34
N LEU A 222 5.72 -11.07 -10.46
CA LEU A 222 6.31 -9.73 -10.51
C LEU A 222 5.32 -8.73 -11.11
N SER A 223 5.28 -7.53 -10.54
CA SER A 223 4.57 -6.36 -11.07
C SER A 223 5.51 -5.14 -11.09
N GLY A 224 5.21 -4.16 -11.92
CA GLY A 224 6.05 -2.97 -12.13
C GLY A 224 6.21 -2.68 -13.62
N ASP A 225 7.31 -2.06 -14.03
CA ASP A 225 7.64 -1.88 -15.44
C ASP A 225 7.96 -3.24 -16.10
N HIS A 226 7.00 -3.76 -16.84
CA HIS A 226 7.09 -5.09 -17.46
C HIS A 226 8.24 -5.20 -18.46
N GLU A 227 8.63 -4.13 -19.12
CA GLU A 227 9.74 -4.16 -20.06
C GLU A 227 11.07 -4.31 -19.33
N ASN A 228 11.29 -3.47 -18.33
CA ASN A 228 12.46 -3.56 -17.46
C ASN A 228 12.56 -4.93 -16.75
N LEU A 229 11.43 -5.43 -16.22
CA LEU A 229 11.39 -6.74 -15.58
C LEU A 229 11.80 -7.87 -16.53
N ARG A 230 11.30 -7.86 -17.77
CA ARG A 230 11.63 -8.91 -18.78
C ARG A 230 13.08 -8.87 -19.23
N GLN A 231 13.64 -7.67 -19.37
CA GLN A 231 15.00 -7.49 -19.89
C GLN A 231 16.07 -7.71 -18.83
N ASN A 232 15.84 -7.25 -17.60
CA ASN A 232 16.88 -7.11 -16.60
C ASN A 232 16.69 -7.98 -15.35
N VAL A 233 15.46 -8.23 -14.91
CA VAL A 233 15.19 -8.90 -13.63
C VAL A 233 14.91 -10.39 -13.83
N ILE A 234 13.98 -10.73 -14.71
CA ILE A 234 13.55 -12.12 -14.93
C ILE A 234 14.69 -13.03 -15.40
N PRO A 235 15.61 -12.62 -16.32
CA PRO A 235 16.70 -13.48 -16.73
C PRO A 235 17.57 -13.93 -15.57
N ALA A 236 17.94 -13.02 -14.65
CA ALA A 236 18.74 -13.34 -13.49
C ALA A 236 17.98 -14.23 -12.47
N LEU A 237 16.69 -13.99 -12.28
CA LEU A 237 15.86 -14.80 -11.38
C LEU A 237 15.62 -16.22 -11.90
N ARG A 238 15.58 -16.41 -13.23
CA ARG A 238 15.40 -17.74 -13.85
C ARG A 238 16.58 -18.68 -13.63
N GLU A 239 17.72 -18.18 -13.25
CA GLU A 239 18.86 -19.01 -12.81
C GLU A 239 18.56 -19.73 -11.49
N HIS A 240 17.60 -19.22 -10.72
CA HIS A 240 17.29 -19.69 -9.38
C HIS A 240 15.85 -20.23 -9.22
N LEU A 241 14.88 -19.72 -9.99
CA LEU A 241 13.45 -19.98 -9.80
C LEU A 241 12.79 -20.45 -11.10
N SER A 242 11.97 -21.51 -11.02
CA SER A 242 11.31 -22.10 -12.19
C SER A 242 10.02 -21.37 -12.59
N TYR A 243 9.21 -20.95 -11.63
CA TYR A 243 7.87 -20.40 -11.90
C TYR A 243 7.83 -18.90 -11.63
N ILE A 244 8.07 -18.12 -12.69
CA ILE A 244 8.04 -16.66 -12.66
C ILE A 244 6.97 -16.15 -13.61
N THR A 245 6.04 -15.36 -13.11
CA THR A 245 4.95 -14.77 -13.88
C THR A 245 4.93 -13.23 -13.73
N LEU A 246 4.32 -12.54 -14.68
CA LEU A 246 4.03 -11.12 -14.58
C LEU A 246 2.56 -10.92 -14.17
N THR A 247 2.32 -9.99 -13.27
CA THR A 247 0.98 -9.61 -12.80
C THR A 247 0.84 -8.08 -12.82
N LYS A 248 -0.40 -7.60 -12.71
CA LYS A 248 -0.65 -6.18 -12.46
C LYS A 248 -0.65 -5.92 -10.96
N PHE A 249 -0.11 -4.78 -10.57
CA PHE A 249 -0.30 -4.24 -9.23
C PHE A 249 -1.74 -3.73 -9.10
N PRO A 250 -2.41 -3.92 -7.95
CA PRO A 250 -3.80 -3.50 -7.75
C PRO A 250 -3.98 -2.00 -7.75
#